data_4bb51977eca559f95e32ccf093b5b330
#
_entry.id   4bb51977eca559f95e32ccf093b5b330
#
_cell.length_a   1.000
_cell.length_b   1.000
_cell.length_c   1.000
_cell.angle_alpha   90.00
_cell.angle_beta   90.00
_cell.angle_gamma   90.00
#
_symmetry.space_group_name_H-M   'P 1'
#
loop_
_entity.id
_entity.type
_entity.pdbx_description
1 polymer ?
#
loop_
_entity_poly.entity_id
_entity_poly.type
_entity_poly.pdbx_seq_one_letter_code
_entity_poly.pdbx_strand_id
1 'polypeptide(L)'
;MRVEIRFSGFGGQGIITSAVILGKAAALYDNKYAVQTQVYGPEARGGASMSAVIIDDAEILFPKVTDPDLYAVMSQEGFEKYGAQAKPGAIMVLDSGLVHDRPNCRYFEVPASRVAKEKLGRLIVANIIILGALVAASGVIEKEALKHGILASVPKGTEELNMAAMTQGFELIQQI
;
A
#
# COMPACT_ATOMS: atom_id res chain seq x y z
N MET A 1 -14.97 -3.36 -11.94
CA MET A 1 -14.00 -4.51 -11.91
C MET A 1 -13.48 -4.62 -10.48
N ARG A 2 -13.68 -5.74 -9.82
CA ARG A 2 -13.24 -5.99 -8.43
C ARG A 2 -11.74 -6.21 -8.38
N VAL A 3 -11.05 -5.45 -7.53
CA VAL A 3 -9.62 -5.58 -7.25
C VAL A 3 -9.43 -5.79 -5.75
N GLU A 4 -8.71 -6.83 -5.37
CA GLU A 4 -8.36 -7.16 -3.99
C GLU A 4 -6.92 -6.77 -3.69
N ILE A 5 -6.71 -5.96 -2.65
CA ILE A 5 -5.40 -5.40 -2.30
C ILE A 5 -5.04 -5.82 -0.87
N ARG A 6 -3.79 -6.24 -0.67
CA ARG A 6 -3.25 -6.58 0.64
C ARG A 6 -2.02 -5.74 0.97
N PHE A 7 -2.04 -5.11 2.13
CA PHE A 7 -0.91 -4.41 2.73
C PHE A 7 -0.37 -5.24 3.89
N SER A 8 0.94 -5.40 3.98
CA SER A 8 1.59 -6.12 5.09
C SER A 8 2.92 -5.50 5.48
N GLY A 9 3.24 -5.61 6.75
CA GLY A 9 4.45 -5.05 7.34
C GLY A 9 4.45 -5.18 8.86
N PHE A 10 5.31 -4.44 9.55
CA PHE A 10 5.30 -4.35 11.01
C PHE A 10 4.26 -3.35 11.54
N GLY A 11 3.80 -3.56 12.73
CA GLY A 11 3.06 -2.56 13.49
C GLY A 11 3.86 -1.24 13.59
N GLY A 12 3.19 -0.11 13.32
CA GLY A 12 3.83 1.20 13.31
C GLY A 12 4.38 1.67 11.95
N GLN A 13 4.44 0.80 10.93
CA GLN A 13 4.84 1.20 9.56
C GLN A 13 3.74 1.91 8.76
N GLY A 14 2.55 2.10 9.32
CA GLY A 14 1.44 2.76 8.64
C GLY A 14 0.68 1.87 7.64
N ILE A 15 0.72 0.56 7.82
CA ILE A 15 0.04 -0.44 6.97
C ILE A 15 -1.46 -0.18 6.91
N ILE A 16 -2.10 -0.03 8.07
CA ILE A 16 -3.53 0.25 8.17
C ILE A 16 -3.85 1.63 7.59
N THR A 17 -3.02 2.63 7.88
CA THR A 17 -3.18 3.99 7.36
C THR A 17 -3.18 4.01 5.84
N SER A 18 -2.25 3.30 5.19
CA SER A 18 -2.19 3.20 3.72
C SER A 18 -3.45 2.58 3.14
N ALA A 19 -3.96 1.51 3.77
CA ALA A 19 -5.20 0.86 3.33
C ALA A 19 -6.42 1.79 3.48
N VAL A 20 -6.53 2.52 4.60
CA VAL A 20 -7.59 3.51 4.83
C VAL A 20 -7.52 4.64 3.80
N ILE A 21 -6.32 5.17 3.52
CA ILE A 21 -6.13 6.23 2.51
C ILE A 21 -6.57 5.75 1.14
N LEU A 22 -6.14 4.54 0.73
CA LEU A 22 -6.53 3.98 -0.56
C LEU A 22 -8.05 3.79 -0.68
N GLY A 23 -8.67 3.24 0.35
CA GLY A 23 -10.14 3.06 0.38
C GLY A 23 -10.90 4.39 0.30
N LYS A 24 -10.46 5.41 1.06
CA LYS A 24 -11.03 6.76 0.98
C LYS A 24 -10.81 7.39 -0.40
N ALA A 25 -9.62 7.26 -0.97
CA ALA A 25 -9.30 7.79 -2.29
C ALA A 25 -10.23 7.20 -3.35
N ALA A 26 -10.41 5.88 -3.35
CA ALA A 26 -11.30 5.19 -4.27
C ALA A 26 -12.77 5.61 -4.11
N ALA A 27 -13.27 5.63 -2.87
CA ALA A 27 -14.70 5.87 -2.62
C ALA A 27 -15.11 7.33 -2.73
N LEU A 28 -14.26 8.28 -2.30
CA LEU A 28 -14.62 9.70 -2.21
C LEU A 28 -14.14 10.51 -3.42
N TYR A 29 -13.12 10.05 -4.13
CA TYR A 29 -12.46 10.85 -5.16
C TYR A 29 -12.29 10.13 -6.51
N ASP A 30 -12.63 8.83 -6.61
CA ASP A 30 -12.50 8.02 -7.83
C ASP A 30 -13.83 7.35 -8.25
N ASN A 31 -14.93 7.72 -7.61
CA ASN A 31 -16.27 7.20 -7.89
C ASN A 31 -16.36 5.66 -7.92
N LYS A 32 -15.66 5.00 -6.98
CA LYS A 32 -15.66 3.54 -6.81
C LYS A 32 -16.26 3.15 -5.47
N TYR A 33 -16.61 1.88 -5.34
CA TYR A 33 -16.92 1.29 -4.03
C TYR A 33 -15.63 0.77 -3.40
N ALA A 34 -15.47 0.96 -2.10
CA ALA A 34 -14.31 0.44 -1.37
C ALA A 34 -14.69 -0.07 0.01
N VAL A 35 -14.12 -1.21 0.39
CA VAL A 35 -14.21 -1.76 1.74
C VAL A 35 -12.80 -2.05 2.24
N GLN A 36 -12.49 -1.56 3.44
CA GLN A 36 -11.23 -1.83 4.13
C GLN A 36 -11.48 -2.77 5.29
N THR A 37 -10.65 -3.79 5.41
CA THR A 37 -10.63 -4.71 6.54
C THR A 37 -9.23 -4.81 7.11
N GLN A 38 -9.13 -5.11 8.40
CA GLN A 38 -7.85 -5.27 9.09
C GLN A 38 -7.87 -6.52 9.95
N VAL A 39 -6.73 -7.20 9.99
CA VAL A 39 -6.53 -8.31 10.90
C VAL A 39 -5.44 -7.89 11.89
N TYR A 40 -5.84 -7.80 13.14
CA TYR A 40 -4.89 -7.73 14.24
C TYR A 40 -4.45 -9.16 14.55
N GLY A 41 -3.18 -9.46 14.31
CA GLY A 41 -2.63 -10.74 14.77
C GLY A 41 -2.72 -10.84 16.32
N PRO A 42 -2.72 -12.05 16.90
CA PRO A 42 -2.72 -12.25 18.34
C PRO A 42 -1.49 -11.62 19.03
N GLU A 43 -0.48 -11.27 18.27
CA GLU A 43 0.73 -10.57 18.73
C GLU A 43 0.54 -9.05 18.60
N ALA A 44 -0.09 -8.46 19.61
CA ALA A 44 -0.38 -7.02 19.65
C ALA A 44 0.85 -6.11 19.71
N ARG A 45 2.06 -6.66 19.74
CA ARG A 45 3.33 -5.91 19.79
C ARG A 45 4.42 -6.65 19.01
N GLY A 46 4.85 -6.07 17.87
CA GLY A 46 6.06 -6.45 17.16
C GLY A 46 5.92 -7.56 16.11
N GLY A 47 4.73 -8.07 15.84
CA GLY A 47 4.49 -9.04 14.78
C GLY A 47 4.03 -8.43 13.46
N ALA A 48 3.95 -9.23 12.39
CA ALA A 48 3.45 -8.81 11.10
C ALA A 48 1.99 -8.38 11.20
N SER A 49 1.70 -7.16 10.76
CA SER A 49 0.36 -6.61 10.62
C SER A 49 -0.11 -6.70 9.17
N MET A 50 -1.42 -6.78 8.98
CA MET A 50 -2.04 -6.84 7.67
C MET A 50 -3.32 -6.00 7.63
N SER A 51 -3.51 -5.32 6.53
CA SER A 51 -4.77 -4.69 6.18
C SER A 51 -5.10 -4.99 4.72
N ALA A 52 -6.38 -5.05 4.40
CA ALA A 52 -6.83 -5.35 3.06
C ALA A 52 -7.88 -4.33 2.59
N VAL A 53 -7.90 -4.08 1.29
CA VAL A 53 -8.88 -3.22 0.64
C VAL A 53 -9.46 -3.96 -0.56
N ILE A 54 -10.76 -3.84 -0.74
CA ILE A 54 -11.44 -4.22 -1.98
C ILE A 54 -11.90 -2.94 -2.63
N ILE A 55 -11.63 -2.78 -3.91
CA ILE A 55 -12.13 -1.68 -4.75
C ILE A 55 -12.93 -2.29 -5.89
N ASP A 56 -14.14 -1.77 -6.14
CA ASP A 56 -14.99 -2.25 -7.23
C ASP A 56 -15.78 -1.09 -7.86
N ASP A 57 -16.19 -1.29 -9.12
CA ASP A 57 -17.10 -0.36 -9.81
C ASP A 57 -18.57 -0.59 -9.39
N ALA A 58 -18.86 -1.69 -8.69
CA ALA A 58 -20.18 -2.06 -8.17
C ALA A 58 -20.16 -2.26 -6.65
N GLU A 59 -21.34 -2.31 -6.05
CA GLU A 59 -21.49 -2.53 -4.60
C GLU A 59 -20.84 -3.84 -4.15
N ILE A 60 -20.03 -3.76 -3.08
CA ILE A 60 -19.26 -4.88 -2.55
C ILE A 60 -20.11 -5.66 -1.55
N LEU A 61 -20.74 -6.73 -2.02
CA LEU A 61 -21.59 -7.59 -1.18
C LEU A 61 -20.79 -8.60 -0.34
N PHE A 62 -19.55 -8.90 -0.73
CA PHE A 62 -18.67 -9.83 -0.03
C PHE A 62 -17.34 -9.16 0.33
N PRO A 63 -17.20 -8.64 1.57
CA PRO A 63 -16.06 -7.80 1.97
C PRO A 63 -14.83 -8.61 2.44
N LYS A 64 -14.61 -9.80 1.92
CA LYS A 64 -13.46 -10.64 2.27
C LYS A 64 -12.46 -10.70 1.13
N VAL A 65 -11.20 -10.38 1.43
CA VAL A 65 -10.06 -10.57 0.52
C VAL A 65 -9.55 -12.00 0.68
N THR A 66 -9.62 -12.77 -0.38
CA THR A 66 -9.20 -14.18 -0.40
C THR A 66 -7.98 -14.43 -1.26
N ASP A 67 -7.92 -13.80 -2.42
CA ASP A 67 -6.87 -14.01 -3.42
C ASP A 67 -6.43 -12.67 -4.02
N PRO A 68 -5.61 -11.87 -3.30
CA PRO A 68 -5.28 -10.51 -3.69
C PRO A 68 -4.66 -10.41 -5.09
N ASP A 69 -5.06 -9.35 -5.80
CA ASP A 69 -4.48 -8.96 -7.09
C ASP A 69 -3.26 -8.07 -6.92
N LEU A 70 -3.24 -7.29 -5.82
CA LEU A 70 -2.21 -6.32 -5.52
C LEU A 70 -1.67 -6.52 -4.10
N TYR A 71 -0.36 -6.36 -3.95
CA TYR A 71 0.33 -6.44 -2.66
C TYR A 71 1.24 -5.24 -2.45
N ALA A 72 1.21 -4.69 -1.24
CA ALA A 72 2.17 -3.72 -0.73
C ALA A 72 2.86 -4.33 0.50
N VAL A 73 4.15 -4.60 0.41
CA VAL A 73 4.88 -5.37 1.42
C VAL A 73 6.05 -4.55 1.97
N MET A 74 6.03 -4.29 3.28
CA MET A 74 6.99 -3.41 3.94
C MET A 74 7.87 -4.10 4.99
N SER A 75 7.80 -5.43 5.13
CA SER A 75 8.71 -6.19 5.99
C SER A 75 8.87 -7.62 5.50
N GLN A 76 9.99 -8.24 5.85
CA GLN A 76 10.26 -9.64 5.52
C GLN A 76 9.22 -10.57 6.14
N GLU A 77 8.89 -10.38 7.42
CA GLU A 77 7.86 -11.18 8.10
C GLU A 77 6.47 -10.99 7.48
N GLY A 78 6.13 -9.76 7.05
CA GLY A 78 4.90 -9.48 6.32
C GLY A 78 4.87 -10.19 4.96
N PHE A 79 6.01 -10.30 4.28
CA PHE A 79 6.15 -11.09 3.06
C PHE A 79 5.89 -12.57 3.32
N GLU A 80 6.62 -13.17 4.26
CA GLU A 80 6.53 -14.61 4.59
C GLU A 80 5.11 -15.03 4.97
N LYS A 81 4.44 -14.21 5.77
CA LYS A 81 3.12 -14.53 6.29
C LYS A 81 1.98 -14.25 5.31
N TYR A 82 2.09 -13.20 4.50
CA TYR A 82 0.97 -12.68 3.71
C TYR A 82 1.26 -12.49 2.21
N GLY A 83 2.50 -12.54 1.77
CA GLY A 83 2.92 -12.27 0.40
C GLY A 83 3.51 -13.46 -0.34
N ALA A 84 4.11 -14.41 0.37
CA ALA A 84 4.87 -15.52 -0.22
C ALA A 84 4.03 -16.43 -1.16
N GLN A 85 2.72 -16.50 -0.95
CA GLN A 85 1.79 -17.30 -1.74
C GLN A 85 0.99 -16.46 -2.76
N ALA A 86 1.51 -15.30 -3.16
CA ALA A 86 0.85 -14.48 -4.17
C ALA A 86 0.67 -15.27 -5.49
N LYS A 87 -0.54 -15.15 -6.08
CA LYS A 87 -0.83 -15.80 -7.37
C LYS A 87 0.06 -15.22 -8.49
N PRO A 88 0.39 -16.00 -9.53
CA PRO A 88 1.28 -15.55 -10.61
C PRO A 88 0.81 -14.27 -11.34
N GLY A 89 -0.50 -14.02 -11.42
CA GLY A 89 -1.09 -12.83 -12.04
C GLY A 89 -1.13 -11.59 -11.15
N ALA A 90 -0.71 -11.69 -9.88
CA ALA A 90 -0.67 -10.56 -8.97
C ALA A 90 0.47 -9.58 -9.28
N ILE A 91 0.32 -8.35 -8.78
CA ILE A 91 1.40 -7.34 -8.77
C ILE A 91 1.79 -7.07 -7.33
N MET A 92 3.07 -7.09 -7.04
CA MET A 92 3.60 -6.80 -5.72
C MET A 92 4.55 -5.61 -5.76
N VAL A 93 4.36 -4.64 -4.86
CA VAL A 93 5.35 -3.60 -4.56
C VAL A 93 5.94 -3.91 -3.19
N LEU A 94 7.25 -4.02 -3.12
CA LEU A 94 7.95 -4.35 -1.89
C LEU A 94 9.05 -3.34 -1.55
N ASP A 95 9.24 -3.08 -0.25
CA ASP A 95 10.37 -2.28 0.22
C ASP A 95 11.66 -3.08 0.11
N SER A 96 12.49 -2.76 -0.88
CA SER A 96 13.71 -3.51 -1.20
C SER A 96 14.78 -3.48 -0.09
N GLY A 97 14.69 -2.53 0.84
CA GLY A 97 15.58 -2.47 2.00
C GLY A 97 15.17 -3.38 3.15
N LEU A 98 13.92 -3.84 3.18
CA LEU A 98 13.33 -4.58 4.29
C LEU A 98 12.81 -5.96 3.90
N VAL A 99 12.60 -6.23 2.62
CA VAL A 99 12.13 -7.51 2.09
C VAL A 99 13.24 -8.13 1.25
N HIS A 100 13.72 -9.29 1.67
CA HIS A 100 14.87 -9.97 1.05
C HIS A 100 14.45 -11.05 0.07
N ASP A 101 13.30 -11.70 0.30
CA ASP A 101 12.74 -12.70 -0.60
C ASP A 101 11.98 -12.07 -1.76
N ARG A 102 11.75 -12.86 -2.81
CA ARG A 102 11.04 -12.42 -4.02
C ARG A 102 9.85 -13.34 -4.32
N PRO A 103 8.69 -12.77 -4.72
CA PRO A 103 7.50 -13.53 -5.04
C PRO A 103 7.60 -14.20 -6.41
N ASN A 104 6.75 -15.18 -6.63
CA ASN A 104 6.53 -15.80 -7.95
C ASN A 104 5.42 -15.09 -8.73
N CYS A 105 5.44 -13.75 -8.73
CA CYS A 105 4.52 -12.91 -9.49
C CYS A 105 5.28 -11.68 -10.01
N ARG A 106 4.62 -10.82 -10.78
CA ARG A 106 5.21 -9.53 -11.17
C ARG A 106 5.44 -8.66 -9.94
N TYR A 107 6.65 -8.13 -9.76
CA TYR A 107 6.98 -7.30 -8.62
C TYR A 107 7.85 -6.10 -8.97
N PHE A 108 7.81 -5.10 -8.10
CA PHE A 108 8.60 -3.89 -8.16
C PHE A 108 9.34 -3.69 -6.83
N GLU A 109 10.64 -3.49 -6.93
CA GLU A 109 11.51 -3.20 -5.80
C GLU A 109 11.60 -1.69 -5.59
N VAL A 110 11.06 -1.21 -4.49
CA VAL A 110 11.04 0.21 -4.16
C VAL A 110 11.83 0.43 -2.88
N PRO A 111 12.94 1.21 -2.88
CA PRO A 111 13.73 1.46 -1.68
C PRO A 111 13.06 2.51 -0.77
N ALA A 112 11.78 2.26 -0.40
CA ALA A 112 10.90 3.25 0.23
C ALA A 112 11.44 3.76 1.57
N SER A 113 11.86 2.86 2.45
CA SER A 113 12.42 3.23 3.77
C SER A 113 13.70 4.04 3.64
N ARG A 114 14.57 3.70 2.67
CA ARG A 114 15.78 4.46 2.41
C ARG A 114 15.47 5.86 1.87
N VAL A 115 14.60 5.95 0.87
CA VAL A 115 14.20 7.24 0.28
C VAL A 115 13.49 8.13 1.31
N ALA A 116 12.59 7.57 2.11
CA ALA A 116 11.93 8.30 3.19
C ALA A 116 12.92 8.89 4.19
N LYS A 117 13.94 8.11 4.59
CA LYS A 117 14.96 8.55 5.55
C LYS A 117 15.95 9.55 4.93
N GLU A 118 16.52 9.23 3.77
CA GLU A 118 17.64 9.98 3.18
C GLU A 118 17.18 11.22 2.41
N LYS A 119 16.09 11.14 1.65
CA LYS A 119 15.59 12.27 0.85
C LYS A 119 14.55 13.11 1.57
N LEU A 120 13.66 12.49 2.33
CA LEU A 120 12.53 13.18 2.97
C LEU A 120 12.73 13.42 4.47
N GLY A 121 13.79 12.84 5.07
CA GLY A 121 14.14 13.02 6.47
C GLY A 121 13.17 12.41 7.49
N ARG A 122 12.19 11.63 7.04
CA ARG A 122 11.12 11.09 7.89
C ARG A 122 10.73 9.67 7.46
N LEU A 123 11.22 8.67 8.17
CA LEU A 123 10.95 7.26 7.87
C LEU A 123 9.45 6.91 7.83
N ILE A 124 8.64 7.61 8.64
CA ILE A 124 7.19 7.33 8.73
C ILE A 124 6.45 7.44 7.39
N VAL A 125 6.95 8.23 6.44
CA VAL A 125 6.29 8.39 5.14
C VAL A 125 6.68 7.32 4.11
N ALA A 126 7.45 6.32 4.48
CA ALA A 126 7.77 5.18 3.61
C ALA A 126 6.50 4.46 3.14
N ASN A 127 5.47 4.39 3.98
CA ASN A 127 4.17 3.82 3.62
C ASN A 127 3.48 4.59 2.47
N ILE A 128 3.62 5.91 2.42
CA ILE A 128 3.05 6.74 1.34
C ILE A 128 3.86 6.57 0.06
N ILE A 129 5.18 6.37 0.13
CA ILE A 129 6.00 6.02 -1.03
C ILE A 129 5.53 4.68 -1.63
N ILE A 130 5.37 3.64 -0.80
CA ILE A 130 4.88 2.33 -1.24
C ILE A 130 3.45 2.43 -1.81
N LEU A 131 2.57 3.21 -1.18
CA LEU A 131 1.21 3.43 -1.66
C LEU A 131 1.21 4.14 -3.03
N GLY A 132 2.01 5.18 -3.22
CA GLY A 132 2.19 5.86 -4.50
C GLY A 132 2.73 4.92 -5.58
N ALA A 133 3.72 4.10 -5.23
CA ALA A 133 4.29 3.10 -6.13
C ALA A 133 3.25 2.02 -6.52
N LEU A 134 2.43 1.55 -5.57
CA LEU A 134 1.36 0.59 -5.84
C LEU A 134 0.34 1.12 -6.85
N VAL A 135 -0.11 2.36 -6.65
CA VAL A 135 -1.06 3.01 -7.56
C VAL A 135 -0.43 3.25 -8.93
N ALA A 136 0.83 3.68 -8.99
CA ALA A 136 1.57 3.86 -10.24
C ALA A 136 1.76 2.56 -11.03
N ALA A 137 2.04 1.46 -10.33
CA ALA A 137 2.27 0.14 -10.95
C ALA A 137 0.98 -0.53 -11.44
N SER A 138 -0.15 -0.24 -10.80
CA SER A 138 -1.41 -0.96 -11.04
C SER A 138 -2.48 -0.12 -11.75
N GLY A 139 -2.47 1.20 -11.60
CA GLY A 139 -3.56 2.05 -12.10
C GLY A 139 -4.91 1.79 -11.42
N VAL A 140 -4.92 1.24 -10.20
CA VAL A 140 -6.15 0.82 -9.51
C VAL A 140 -7.09 1.99 -9.18
N ILE A 141 -6.54 3.19 -9.00
CA ILE A 141 -7.25 4.47 -8.90
C ILE A 141 -6.46 5.56 -9.62
N GLU A 142 -7.12 6.67 -9.91
CA GLU A 142 -6.47 7.84 -10.51
C GLU A 142 -5.48 8.51 -9.53
N LYS A 143 -4.37 9.02 -10.07
CA LYS A 143 -3.33 9.72 -9.28
C LYS A 143 -3.90 10.89 -8.48
N GLU A 144 -4.80 11.68 -9.07
CA GLU A 144 -5.43 12.83 -8.39
C GLU A 144 -6.36 12.37 -7.26
N ALA A 145 -7.05 11.24 -7.43
CA ALA A 145 -7.86 10.65 -6.35
C ALA A 145 -6.97 10.25 -5.16
N LEU A 146 -5.83 9.60 -5.41
CA LEU A 146 -4.87 9.27 -4.36
C LEU A 146 -4.37 10.52 -3.63
N LYS A 147 -4.01 11.57 -4.36
CA LYS A 147 -3.58 12.85 -3.79
C LYS A 147 -4.63 13.42 -2.82
N HIS A 148 -5.89 13.49 -3.24
CA HIS A 148 -6.98 13.95 -2.38
C HIS A 148 -7.19 13.06 -1.16
N GLY A 149 -7.12 11.74 -1.33
CA GLY A 149 -7.22 10.78 -0.23
C GLY A 149 -6.11 10.95 0.82
N ILE A 150 -4.87 11.18 0.38
CA ILE A 150 -3.74 11.47 1.27
C ILE A 150 -4.00 12.79 2.02
N LEU A 151 -4.27 13.89 1.31
CA LEU A 151 -4.48 15.22 1.92
C LEU A 151 -5.62 15.23 2.95
N ALA A 152 -6.67 14.44 2.70
CA ALA A 152 -7.81 14.30 3.62
C ALA A 152 -7.52 13.40 4.84
N SER A 153 -6.37 12.73 4.89
CA SER A 153 -6.08 11.71 5.91
C SER A 153 -4.85 12.00 6.75
N VAL A 154 -3.91 12.81 6.25
CA VAL A 154 -2.66 13.09 6.96
C VAL A 154 -2.83 14.22 7.97
N PRO A 155 -2.03 14.25 9.05
CA PRO A 155 -2.06 15.34 10.03
C PRO A 155 -1.75 16.70 9.39
N LYS A 156 -2.42 17.74 9.86
CA LYS A 156 -2.15 19.13 9.44
C LYS A 156 -0.67 19.49 9.64
N GLY A 157 -0.10 20.13 8.61
CA GLY A 157 1.31 20.51 8.59
C GLY A 157 2.24 19.43 8.04
N THR A 158 1.71 18.28 7.61
CA THR A 158 2.49 17.21 6.98
C THR A 158 2.13 17.01 5.49
N GLU A 159 1.28 17.85 4.95
CA GLU A 159 0.74 17.73 3.59
C GLU A 159 1.85 17.71 2.53
N GLU A 160 2.76 18.69 2.57
CA GLU A 160 3.87 18.80 1.61
C GLU A 160 4.78 17.55 1.66
N LEU A 161 5.09 17.07 2.87
CA LEU A 161 5.93 15.89 3.06
C LEU A 161 5.28 14.64 2.48
N ASN A 162 3.99 14.45 2.71
CA ASN A 162 3.24 13.30 2.20
C ASN A 162 3.04 13.39 0.67
N MET A 163 2.87 14.59 0.12
CA MET A 163 2.83 14.79 -1.33
C MET A 163 4.18 14.49 -1.98
N ALA A 164 5.29 14.91 -1.38
CA ALA A 164 6.62 14.55 -1.84
C ALA A 164 6.84 13.03 -1.80
N ALA A 165 6.39 12.36 -0.74
CA ALA A 165 6.46 10.91 -0.61
C ALA A 165 5.65 10.17 -1.71
N MET A 166 4.41 10.61 -1.97
CA MET A 166 3.60 10.07 -3.07
C MET A 166 4.31 10.23 -4.41
N THR A 167 4.85 11.42 -4.69
CA THR A 167 5.58 11.72 -5.92
C THR A 167 6.79 10.80 -6.08
N GLN A 168 7.59 10.58 -5.02
CA GLN A 168 8.70 9.63 -5.05
C GLN A 168 8.25 8.21 -5.41
N GLY A 169 7.10 7.76 -4.89
CA GLY A 169 6.54 6.45 -5.24
C GLY A 169 6.24 6.31 -6.73
N PHE A 170 5.62 7.32 -7.34
CA PHE A 170 5.34 7.35 -8.78
C PHE A 170 6.63 7.39 -9.62
N GLU A 171 7.59 8.24 -9.26
CA GLU A 171 8.87 8.38 -9.98
C GLU A 171 9.67 7.09 -9.96
N LEU A 172 9.72 6.38 -8.83
CA LEU A 172 10.45 5.13 -8.69
C LEU A 172 9.91 4.02 -9.59
N ILE A 173 8.61 3.97 -9.83
CA ILE A 173 8.01 3.00 -10.76
C ILE A 173 8.30 3.36 -12.22
N GLN A 174 8.34 4.64 -12.58
CA GLN A 174 8.65 5.08 -13.94
C GLN A 174 10.10 4.80 -14.37
N GLN A 175 11.00 4.56 -13.40
CA GLN A 175 12.42 4.29 -13.65
C GLN A 175 12.72 2.79 -13.84
N ILE A 176 11.75 1.91 -13.58
CA ILE A 176 11.86 0.45 -13.71
C ILE A 176 11.22 -0.03 -15.01
#